data_0e6482cc29b95224538afdd69e1d658c
#
_entry.id   0e6482cc29b95224538afdd69e1d658c
#
_cell.length_a   1.000
_cell.length_b   1.000
_cell.length_c   1.000
_cell.angle_alpha   90.00
_cell.angle_beta   90.00
_cell.angle_gamma   90.00
#
_symmetry.space_group_name_H-M   'P 1'
#
loop_
_entity.id
_entity.type
_entity.pdbx_description
1 polymer ?
#
loop_
_entity_poly.entity_id
_entity_poly.type
_entity_poly.pdbx_seq_one_letter_code
_entity_poly.pdbx_strand_id
1 'polypeptide(L)' 'MVLKYLGCDQKYFRYELYDGERLELYVETKLSARATAKLLFCNFGIKDIVLKIYNRTYGVKT' A
#
# COMPACT_ATOMS: atom_id res chain seq x y z
N MET A 1 5.49 -5.81 -5.93
CA MET A 1 5.29 -4.38 -5.65
C MET A 1 5.29 -4.11 -4.16
N VAL A 2 5.69 -2.93 -3.76
CA VAL A 2 5.75 -2.55 -2.35
C VAL A 2 4.77 -1.42 -2.10
N LEU A 3 3.86 -1.60 -1.14
CA LEU A 3 2.98 -0.56 -0.65
C LEU A 3 3.57 0.00 0.65
N LYS A 4 4.11 1.20 0.57
CA LYS A 4 4.78 1.86 1.68
C LYS A 4 3.81 2.76 2.43
N TYR A 5 3.71 2.57 3.74
CA TYR A 5 2.91 3.42 4.60
C TYR A 5 3.70 4.69 4.95
N LEU A 6 3.11 5.85 4.67
CA LEU A 6 3.74 7.14 4.93
C LEU A 6 3.32 7.78 6.25
N GLY A 7 2.24 7.29 6.83
CA GLY A 7 1.72 7.84 8.06
C GLY A 7 0.28 8.30 7.92
N CYS A 8 -0.28 8.78 9.03
CA CYS A 8 -1.63 9.27 9.09
C CYS A 8 -1.61 10.80 9.13
N ASP A 9 -2.37 11.44 8.25
CA ASP A 9 -2.54 12.88 8.24
C ASP A 9 -4.02 13.19 8.46
N GLN A 10 -4.33 13.77 9.64
CA GLN A 10 -5.69 14.09 10.05
C GLN A 10 -6.60 12.86 10.00
N LYS A 11 -7.37 12.70 8.92
CA LYS A 11 -8.36 11.63 8.77
C LYS A 11 -7.92 10.52 7.84
N TYR A 12 -6.77 10.67 7.16
CA TYR A 12 -6.38 9.76 6.08
C TYR A 12 -5.04 9.13 6.34
N PHE A 13 -4.96 7.84 6.01
CA PHE A 13 -3.69 7.13 5.88
C PHE A 13 -3.15 7.35 4.48
N ARG A 14 -1.85 7.54 4.36
CA ARG A 14 -1.19 7.80 3.09
C ARG A 14 -0.24 6.68 2.75
N TYR A 15 -0.28 6.27 1.49
CA TYR A 15 0.52 5.16 0.98
C TYR A 15 1.14 5.52 -0.35
N GLU A 16 2.32 4.95 -0.61
CA GLU A 16 2.96 4.98 -1.92
C GLU A 16 3.16 3.55 -2.40
N LEU A 17 2.76 3.28 -3.63
CA LEU A 17 2.96 1.98 -4.28
C LEU A 17 4.16 2.08 -5.20
N TYR A 18 5.15 1.21 -4.97
CA TYR A 18 6.38 1.17 -5.75
C TYR A 18 6.51 -0.13 -6.53
N ASP A 19 7.01 -0.02 -7.75
CA ASP A 19 7.49 -1.13 -8.55
C ASP A 19 9.01 -0.98 -8.66
N GLY A 20 9.75 -1.73 -7.82
CA GLY A 20 11.16 -1.49 -7.65
C GLY A 20 11.41 -0.12 -7.03
N GLU A 21 12.10 0.76 -7.75
CA GLU A 21 12.37 2.13 -7.31
C GLU A 21 11.37 3.15 -7.89
N ARG A 22 10.46 2.68 -8.74
CA ARG A 22 9.54 3.55 -9.44
C ARG A 22 8.24 3.72 -8.65
N LEU A 23 7.86 4.97 -8.41
CA LEU A 23 6.57 5.29 -7.81
C LEU A 23 5.47 5.12 -8.84
N GLU A 24 4.57 4.17 -8.60
CA GLU A 24 3.44 3.89 -9.49
C GLU A 24 2.17 4.65 -9.09
N LEU A 25 1.91 4.75 -7.78
CA LEU A 25 0.64 5.29 -7.32
C LEU A 25 0.79 5.86 -5.91
N TYR A 26 0.15 6.98 -5.68
CA TYR A 26 -0.02 7.58 -4.35
C TYR A 26 -1.48 7.46 -3.94
N VAL A 27 -1.73 6.97 -2.73
CA VAL A 27 -3.09 6.72 -2.24
C VAL A 27 -3.29 7.41 -0.88
N GLU A 28 -4.38 8.16 -0.77
CA GLU A 28 -4.90 8.64 0.51
C GLU A 28 -6.23 7.95 0.78
N THR A 29 -6.37 7.31 1.92
CA THR A 29 -7.57 6.53 2.22
C THR A 29 -7.76 6.37 3.73
N LYS A 30 -8.98 6.09 4.14
CA LYS A 30 -9.29 5.72 5.52
C LYS A 30 -9.05 4.24 5.80
N LEU A 31 -8.67 3.48 4.78
CA LEU A 31 -8.47 2.05 4.89
C LEU A 31 -7.11 1.72 5.49
N SER A 32 -7.04 0.60 6.21
CA SER A 32 -5.79 0.04 6.69
C SER A 32 -4.89 -0.36 5.51
N ALA A 33 -3.61 -0.59 5.78
CA ALA A 33 -2.66 -1.01 4.75
C ALA A 33 -3.11 -2.31 4.07
N ARG A 34 -3.58 -3.27 4.85
CA ARG A 34 -4.04 -4.56 4.32
C ARG A 34 -5.29 -4.40 3.45
N ALA A 35 -6.25 -3.59 3.89
CA ALA A 35 -7.46 -3.32 3.11
C ALA A 35 -7.13 -2.54 1.83
N THR A 36 -6.18 -1.62 1.89
CA THR A 36 -5.72 -0.87 0.72
C THR A 36 -5.08 -1.82 -0.30
N ALA A 37 -4.25 -2.76 0.15
CA ALA A 37 -3.64 -3.75 -0.73
C ALA A 37 -4.71 -4.62 -1.41
N LYS A 38 -5.74 -5.04 -0.68
CA LYS A 38 -6.86 -5.80 -1.25
C LYS A 38 -7.62 -5.00 -2.29
N LEU A 39 -7.84 -3.71 -2.02
CA LEU A 39 -8.51 -2.82 -2.97
C LEU A 39 -7.71 -2.70 -4.28
N LEU A 40 -6.40 -2.54 -4.17
CA LEU A 40 -5.52 -2.47 -5.33
C LEU A 40 -5.55 -3.76 -6.15
N PHE A 41 -5.59 -4.90 -5.47
CA PHE A 41 -5.72 -6.19 -6.15
C PHE A 41 -7.06 -6.30 -6.87
N CYS A 42 -8.18 -5.97 -6.20
CA CYS A 42 -9.52 -6.14 -6.77
C CYS A 42 -9.82 -5.17 -7.92
N ASN A 43 -9.34 -3.93 -7.82
CA ASN A 43 -9.67 -2.89 -8.80
C ASN A 43 -8.65 -2.75 -9.92
N PHE A 44 -7.39 -3.06 -9.66
CA PHE A 44 -6.31 -2.85 -10.62
C PHE A 44 -5.54 -4.12 -10.96
N GLY A 45 -5.90 -5.25 -10.33
CA GLY A 45 -5.23 -6.51 -10.57
C GLY A 45 -3.79 -6.57 -10.09
N ILE A 46 -3.42 -5.72 -9.15
CA ILE A 46 -2.04 -5.66 -8.64
C ILE A 46 -1.84 -6.79 -7.64
N LYS A 47 -0.96 -7.73 -7.99
CA LYS A 47 -0.67 -8.94 -7.19
C LYS A 47 0.66 -8.82 -6.46
N ASP A 48 0.85 -9.70 -5.48
CA ASP A 48 2.12 -9.86 -4.78
C ASP A 48 2.58 -8.57 -4.10
N ILE A 49 1.62 -7.87 -3.48
CA ILE A 49 1.94 -6.64 -2.76
C ILE A 49 2.57 -6.99 -1.42
N VAL A 50 3.71 -6.38 -1.16
CA VAL A 50 4.40 -6.44 0.11
C VAL A 50 4.16 -5.12 0.84
N LEU A 51 3.71 -5.18 2.08
CA LEU A 51 3.47 -3.99 2.88
C LEU A 51 4.75 -3.59 3.61
N LYS A 52 5.11 -2.32 3.52
CA LYS A 52 6.21 -1.75 4.30
C LYS A 52 5.66 -0.69 5.23
N ILE A 53 5.67 -0.99 6.53
CA ILE A 53 5.18 -0.10 7.58
C ILE A 53 6.36 0.22 8.49
N TYR A 54 6.84 1.46 8.44
CA TYR A 54 8.06 1.89 9.10
C TYR A 54 9.24 1.01 8.68
N ASN A 55 9.84 0.26 9.61
CA ASN A 55 11.00 -0.60 9.34
C ASN A 55 10.61 -2.07 9.15
N ARG A 56 9.32 -2.38 9.12
CA ARG A 56 8.83 -3.75 9.01
C ARG A 56 8.22 -4.02 7.66
N THR A 57 8.40 -5.25 7.18
CA THR A 57 7.88 -5.72 5.91
C THR A 57 6.92 -6.87 6.15
N TYR A 58 5.73 -6.78 5.55
CA TYR A 58 4.68 -7.78 5.68
C TYR A 58 4.26 -8.28 4.32
N GLY A 59 4.16 -9.60 4.15
CA GLY A 59 3.54 -10.17 2.97
C GLY A 59 2.02 -10.10 3.05
N VAL A 60 1.37 -9.84 1.92
CA VAL A 60 -0.08 -9.87 1.82
C VAL A 60 -0.48 -10.98 0.88
N LYS A 61 -1.28 -11.93 1.37
CA LYS A 61 -1.88 -12.95 0.53
C LYS A 61 -3.16 -12.40 -0.07
N THR A 62 -3.19 -12.37 -1.36
CA THR A 62 -4.35 -11.92 -2.13
C THR A 62 -5.03 -13.08 -2.82
#